data_6d077a4d7139ddec8c1cbe4df3a878fe
#
_entry.id   6d077a4d7139ddec8c1cbe4df3a878fe
#
_cell.length_a   1.000
_cell.length_b   1.000
_cell.length_c   1.000
_cell.angle_alpha   90.00
_cell.angle_beta   90.00
_cell.angle_gamma   90.00
#
_symmetry.space_group_name_H-M   'P 1'
#
loop_
_entity.id
_entity.type
_entity.pdbx_description
1 polymer ?
#
loop_
_entity_poly.entity_id
_entity_poly.type
_entity_poly.pdbx_seq_one_letter_code
_entity_poly.pdbx_strand_id
1 'polypeptide(L)'
;MRSNSFVLLCLMIILIFSCSPSEERIFPQRENITESVYASGIIRARYQYQAFANANGIVQQIFVEEGDTVKIGSPILSIFNETARLNRESAELNRAYADRQANQTRLRDLEMSIEYSKTKFENDSLLLERQKRLRGQGIGTAVDLEQRQLAFDNSKTAYEAAKLRYQDLKREIDYNERSASKNLSISRALESDLVLKSEVDGKVYALLKEKGEMVNAQTPLAVLGSDKEFILEMQVDEYDIVKIKRGQKILVSMDSYRGEVFEAIVTKVNPLMDERSKSFTVEGDFIAEPPVLYPNLTLEANIVIQEKENALLLPRSFILNEKHVITSEGDTIEVQLGLKDYQKAEIISGIDEKTEIIKPGK
;
A
#
# COMPACT_ATOMS: atom_id res chain seq x y z
N MET A 1 37.34 -55.74 67.97
CA MET A 1 37.15 -54.67 67.00
C MET A 1 36.68 -55.10 65.55
N ARG A 2 36.07 -56.26 65.40
CA ARG A 2 35.59 -56.81 64.09
C ARG A 2 34.08 -56.81 63.93
N SER A 3 33.30 -56.62 65.02
CA SER A 3 31.84 -56.70 64.96
C SER A 3 31.15 -55.41 64.50
N ASN A 4 31.69 -54.22 64.79
CA ASN A 4 31.06 -52.94 64.42
C ASN A 4 31.16 -52.61 62.92
N SER A 5 32.15 -53.12 62.19
CA SER A 5 32.33 -52.89 60.79
C SER A 5 31.28 -53.55 59.88
N PHE A 6 30.78 -54.73 60.35
CA PHE A 6 29.75 -55.50 59.64
C PHE A 6 28.35 -54.88 59.80
N VAL A 7 28.06 -54.34 61.00
CA VAL A 7 26.78 -53.62 61.24
C VAL A 7 26.74 -52.32 60.46
N LEU A 8 27.87 -51.62 60.34
CA LEU A 8 27.94 -50.35 59.53
C LEU A 8 27.78 -50.62 58.04
N LEU A 9 28.33 -51.75 57.52
CA LEU A 9 28.18 -52.18 56.14
C LEU A 9 26.73 -52.59 55.82
N CYS A 10 26.04 -53.27 56.69
CA CYS A 10 24.63 -53.65 56.54
C CYS A 10 23.71 -52.42 56.63
N LEU A 11 24.02 -51.45 57.48
CA LEU A 11 23.27 -50.13 57.52
C LEU A 11 23.44 -49.27 56.28
N MET A 12 24.63 -49.32 55.65
CA MET A 12 24.89 -48.65 54.42
C MET A 12 24.21 -49.26 53.20
N ILE A 13 24.03 -50.55 53.19
CA ILE A 13 23.31 -51.29 52.12
C ILE A 13 21.79 -51.07 52.21
N ILE A 14 21.22 -50.86 53.38
CA ILE A 14 19.77 -50.53 53.55
C ILE A 14 19.46 -49.08 53.04
N LEU A 15 20.41 -48.19 53.09
CA LEU A 15 20.21 -46.81 52.57
C LEU A 15 20.21 -46.70 51.04
N ILE A 16 20.67 -47.71 50.31
CA ILE A 16 20.74 -47.69 48.83
C ILE A 16 19.42 -48.16 48.17
N PHE A 17 18.51 -48.80 48.94
CA PHE A 17 17.26 -49.36 48.41
C PHE A 17 16.03 -48.46 48.54
N SER A 18 16.15 -47.21 48.99
CA SER A 18 14.99 -46.33 49.25
C SER A 18 14.83 -45.17 48.24
N CYS A 19 15.18 -45.40 46.98
CA CYS A 19 14.81 -44.46 45.93
C CYS A 19 13.99 -45.18 44.85
N SER A 20 12.77 -45.54 45.22
CA SER A 20 11.76 -45.89 44.23
C SER A 20 11.31 -44.59 43.57
N PRO A 21 11.37 -44.43 42.26
CA PRO A 21 10.77 -43.24 41.61
C PRO A 21 9.28 -43.23 41.96
N SER A 22 8.79 -42.21 42.63
CA SER A 22 7.37 -42.08 42.90
C SER A 22 6.66 -41.92 41.55
N GLU A 23 5.88 -42.92 41.20
CA GLU A 23 5.01 -42.85 40.02
C GLU A 23 4.08 -41.66 40.21
N GLU A 24 4.16 -40.68 39.30
CA GLU A 24 3.25 -39.55 39.29
C GLU A 24 1.87 -40.03 38.83
N ARG A 25 0.86 -39.88 39.68
CA ARG A 25 -0.51 -40.37 39.47
C ARG A 25 -1.47 -39.17 39.44
N ILE A 26 -2.48 -39.22 38.57
CA ILE A 26 -3.47 -38.17 38.41
C ILE A 26 -4.83 -38.73 38.02
N PHE A 27 -5.89 -38.05 38.39
CA PHE A 27 -7.24 -38.28 37.87
C PHE A 27 -7.55 -37.27 36.78
N PRO A 28 -8.21 -37.65 35.69
CA PRO A 28 -8.73 -36.73 34.71
C PRO A 28 -9.69 -35.73 35.37
N GLN A 29 -9.60 -34.46 35.01
CA GLN A 29 -10.41 -33.39 35.59
C GLN A 29 -11.26 -32.73 34.51
N ARG A 30 -12.44 -32.24 34.89
CA ARG A 30 -13.26 -31.43 33.98
C ARG A 30 -12.91 -29.97 34.12
N GLU A 31 -12.42 -29.42 33.02
CA GLU A 31 -12.07 -28.01 32.89
C GLU A 31 -12.43 -27.51 31.48
N ASN A 32 -12.34 -26.20 31.29
CA ASN A 32 -12.44 -25.63 29.94
C ASN A 32 -11.14 -25.81 29.20
N ILE A 33 -11.23 -26.14 27.92
CA ILE A 33 -10.08 -26.25 27.02
C ILE A 33 -10.28 -25.37 25.79
N THR A 34 -9.20 -24.72 25.38
CA THR A 34 -9.17 -23.87 24.18
C THR A 34 -8.09 -24.38 23.25
N GLU A 35 -8.47 -24.80 22.06
CA GLU A 35 -7.51 -25.05 20.98
C GLU A 35 -7.21 -23.72 20.32
N SER A 36 -5.94 -23.36 20.24
CA SER A 36 -5.49 -22.14 19.59
C SER A 36 -4.29 -22.39 18.69
N VAL A 37 -4.14 -21.54 17.69
CA VAL A 37 -2.95 -21.45 16.84
C VAL A 37 -2.09 -20.30 17.32
N TYR A 38 -0.84 -20.60 17.60
CA TYR A 38 0.16 -19.59 17.94
C TYR A 38 0.60 -18.82 16.70
N ALA A 39 0.73 -17.51 16.84
CA ALA A 39 1.29 -16.62 15.83
C ALA A 39 2.15 -15.55 16.51
N SER A 40 3.24 -15.18 15.90
CA SER A 40 4.01 -13.99 16.28
C SER A 40 3.79 -12.88 15.26
N GLY A 41 3.94 -11.64 15.68
CA GLY A 41 3.69 -10.53 14.80
C GLY A 41 4.15 -9.18 15.32
N ILE A 42 3.71 -8.16 14.64
CA ILE A 42 3.99 -6.76 14.99
C ILE A 42 2.72 -5.91 14.90
N ILE A 43 2.71 -4.82 15.62
CA ILE A 43 1.73 -3.76 15.45
C ILE A 43 2.12 -2.92 14.23
N ARG A 44 1.16 -2.60 13.36
CA ARG A 44 1.33 -1.64 12.27
C ARG A 44 0.29 -0.53 12.38
N ALA A 45 0.67 0.69 12.04
CA ALA A 45 -0.32 1.72 11.83
C ALA A 45 -1.16 1.41 10.59
N ARG A 46 -2.47 1.62 10.66
CA ARG A 46 -3.32 1.46 9.48
C ARG A 46 -2.90 2.45 8.39
N TYR A 47 -2.94 2.03 7.13
CA TYR A 47 -2.45 2.80 5.97
C TYR A 47 -0.98 3.23 6.07
N GLN A 48 -0.17 2.50 6.84
CA GLN A 48 1.26 2.76 6.91
C GLN A 48 1.93 2.52 5.55
N TYR A 49 2.68 3.51 5.09
CA TYR A 49 3.44 3.42 3.85
C TYR A 49 4.80 4.10 3.96
N GLN A 50 5.70 3.70 3.10
CA GLN A 50 6.96 4.41 2.86
C GLN A 50 6.75 5.39 1.70
N ALA A 51 6.99 6.66 1.95
CA ALA A 51 6.94 7.71 0.95
C ALA A 51 8.26 7.80 0.20
N PHE A 52 8.20 7.77 -1.13
CA PHE A 52 9.38 7.83 -2.00
C PHE A 52 9.47 9.18 -2.71
N ALA A 53 10.69 9.55 -3.14
CA ALA A 53 10.88 10.69 -4.03
C ALA A 53 10.33 10.38 -5.43
N ASN A 54 9.62 11.33 -6.03
CA ASN A 54 9.21 11.23 -7.43
C ASN A 54 10.28 11.74 -8.41
N ALA A 55 11.36 12.34 -7.90
CA ALA A 55 12.42 12.93 -8.69
C ALA A 55 13.78 12.85 -7.98
N ASN A 56 14.85 12.96 -8.76
CA ASN A 56 16.20 13.06 -8.23
C ASN A 56 16.51 14.50 -7.80
N GLY A 57 17.31 14.64 -6.74
CA GLY A 57 17.75 15.94 -6.26
C GLY A 57 18.38 15.90 -4.89
N ILE A 58 18.43 17.05 -4.22
CA ILE A 58 18.98 17.22 -2.88
C ILE A 58 17.86 17.68 -1.96
N VAL A 59 17.72 17.09 -0.77
CA VAL A 59 16.75 17.55 0.24
C VAL A 59 17.08 18.99 0.64
N GLN A 60 16.20 19.90 0.29
CA GLN A 60 16.38 21.33 0.52
C GLN A 60 15.87 21.75 1.90
N GLN A 61 14.67 21.26 2.25
CA GLN A 61 14.01 21.64 3.50
C GLN A 61 13.12 20.48 3.96
N ILE A 62 13.06 20.27 5.27
CA ILE A 62 12.13 19.39 5.96
C ILE A 62 11.15 20.28 6.73
N PHE A 63 9.85 20.01 6.60
CA PHE A 63 8.77 20.83 7.15
C PHE A 63 8.17 20.25 8.42
N VAL A 64 8.49 19.01 8.76
CA VAL A 64 7.92 18.25 9.88
C VAL A 64 9.01 17.53 10.65
N GLU A 65 8.71 17.14 11.89
CA GLU A 65 9.56 16.28 12.71
C GLU A 65 8.93 14.90 12.90
N GLU A 66 9.74 13.92 13.31
CA GLU A 66 9.22 12.60 13.67
C GLU A 66 8.25 12.74 14.86
N GLY A 67 7.07 12.15 14.73
CA GLY A 67 6.01 12.29 15.72
C GLY A 67 4.95 13.35 15.40
N ASP A 68 5.19 14.22 14.44
CA ASP A 68 4.22 15.24 14.03
C ASP A 68 2.98 14.62 13.39
N THR A 69 1.83 15.23 13.67
CA THR A 69 0.56 14.90 13.01
C THR A 69 0.41 15.69 11.72
N VAL A 70 0.08 15.00 10.63
CA VAL A 70 -0.08 15.56 9.30
C VAL A 70 -1.45 15.24 8.73
N LYS A 71 -1.88 16.07 7.77
CA LYS A 71 -3.09 15.85 6.96
C LYS A 71 -2.73 15.51 5.53
N ILE A 72 -3.64 14.91 4.80
CA ILE A 72 -3.51 14.71 3.35
C ILE A 72 -3.14 16.03 2.68
N GLY A 73 -2.05 16.01 1.90
CA GLY A 73 -1.51 17.19 1.20
C GLY A 73 -0.55 18.05 2.03
N SER A 74 -0.37 17.79 3.33
CA SER A 74 0.65 18.50 4.14
C SER A 74 2.05 18.23 3.59
N PRO A 75 2.89 19.28 3.40
CA PRO A 75 4.25 19.11 2.93
C PRO A 75 5.11 18.46 4.02
N ILE A 76 5.90 17.46 3.64
CA ILE A 76 6.83 16.72 4.51
C ILE A 76 8.25 17.25 4.32
N LEU A 77 8.73 17.24 3.08
CA LEU A 77 10.02 17.80 2.71
C LEU A 77 10.01 18.29 1.26
N SER A 78 10.96 19.14 0.92
CA SER A 78 11.19 19.62 -0.45
C SER A 78 12.55 19.16 -0.96
N ILE A 79 12.59 18.84 -2.25
CA ILE A 79 13.78 18.43 -3.00
C ILE A 79 14.15 19.57 -3.93
N PHE A 80 15.41 19.94 -4.00
CA PHE A 80 15.94 20.86 -4.97
C PHE A 80 16.45 20.12 -6.21
N ASN A 81 15.93 20.53 -7.37
CA ASN A 81 16.38 20.06 -8.68
C ASN A 81 16.45 21.24 -9.64
N GLU A 82 17.67 21.69 -9.93
CA GLU A 82 17.94 22.84 -10.80
C GLU A 82 17.39 22.63 -12.22
N THR A 83 17.51 21.39 -12.74
CA THR A 83 17.02 21.08 -14.09
C THR A 83 15.51 21.23 -14.19
N ALA A 84 14.76 20.79 -13.19
CA ALA A 84 13.30 20.94 -13.16
C ALA A 84 12.88 22.41 -13.11
N ARG A 85 13.58 23.23 -12.30
CA ARG A 85 13.37 24.68 -12.22
C ARG A 85 13.59 25.36 -13.57
N LEU A 86 14.73 25.08 -14.21
CA LEU A 86 15.08 25.68 -15.52
C LEU A 86 14.13 25.23 -16.64
N ASN A 87 13.68 23.96 -16.61
CA ASN A 87 12.69 23.45 -17.55
C ASN A 87 11.35 24.18 -17.42
N ARG A 88 10.90 24.46 -16.18
CA ARG A 88 9.68 25.25 -15.95
C ARG A 88 9.84 26.67 -16.49
N GLU A 89 10.96 27.34 -16.17
CA GLU A 89 11.22 28.70 -16.65
C GLU A 89 11.28 28.77 -18.19
N SER A 90 11.93 27.81 -18.83
CA SER A 90 11.96 27.70 -20.30
C SER A 90 10.54 27.47 -20.87
N ALA A 91 9.73 26.63 -20.24
CA ALA A 91 8.35 26.38 -20.66
C ALA A 91 7.46 27.63 -20.47
N GLU A 92 7.70 28.46 -19.45
CA GLU A 92 7.01 29.75 -19.25
C GLU A 92 7.34 30.73 -20.34
N LEU A 93 8.62 30.85 -20.71
CA LEU A 93 9.04 31.71 -21.83
C LEU A 93 8.44 31.27 -23.17
N ASN A 94 8.45 29.94 -23.42
CA ASN A 94 7.83 29.36 -24.61
C ASN A 94 6.32 29.62 -24.66
N ARG A 95 5.63 29.53 -23.52
CA ARG A 95 4.20 29.82 -23.42
C ARG A 95 3.91 31.28 -23.69
N ALA A 96 4.73 32.20 -23.16
CA ALA A 96 4.60 33.65 -23.42
C ALA A 96 4.81 33.98 -24.89
N TYR A 97 5.81 33.36 -25.55
CA TYR A 97 6.07 33.54 -26.97
C TYR A 97 4.94 33.00 -27.86
N ALA A 98 4.38 31.83 -27.51
CA ALA A 98 3.29 31.20 -28.26
C ALA A 98 1.93 31.86 -28.02
N ASP A 99 1.82 32.81 -27.11
CA ASP A 99 0.58 33.48 -26.76
C ASP A 99 -0.07 34.16 -27.98
N ARG A 100 -1.39 34.00 -28.09
CA ARG A 100 -2.16 34.57 -29.19
C ARG A 100 -2.06 36.10 -29.27
N GLN A 101 -2.00 36.78 -28.11
CA GLN A 101 -1.87 38.25 -28.08
C GLN A 101 -0.50 38.66 -28.61
N ALA A 102 0.57 37.94 -28.29
CA ALA A 102 1.90 38.21 -28.83
C ALA A 102 1.96 38.05 -30.37
N ASN A 103 1.11 37.19 -30.94
CA ASN A 103 1.02 36.91 -32.36
C ASN A 103 -0.10 37.69 -33.09
N GLN A 104 -0.80 38.61 -32.40
CA GLN A 104 -1.93 39.35 -32.95
C GLN A 104 -1.55 40.22 -34.16
N THR A 105 -0.37 40.83 -34.18
CA THR A 105 0.12 41.62 -35.31
C THR A 105 0.21 40.80 -36.59
N ARG A 106 0.74 39.59 -36.52
CA ARG A 106 0.84 38.66 -37.68
C ARG A 106 -0.53 38.31 -38.27
N LEU A 107 -1.54 38.09 -37.42
CA LEU A 107 -2.92 37.87 -37.88
C LEU A 107 -3.51 39.09 -38.52
N ARG A 108 -3.30 40.28 -37.93
CA ARG A 108 -3.81 41.55 -38.47
C ARG A 108 -3.24 41.89 -39.84
N ASP A 109 -1.95 41.60 -40.09
CA ASP A 109 -1.32 41.79 -41.39
C ASP A 109 -2.01 40.96 -42.48
N LEU A 110 -2.37 39.71 -42.16
CA LEU A 110 -3.11 38.86 -43.09
C LEU A 110 -4.59 39.27 -43.23
N GLU A 111 -5.22 39.82 -42.20
CA GLU A 111 -6.57 40.39 -42.28
C GLU A 111 -6.59 41.61 -43.25
N MET A 112 -5.58 42.49 -43.17
CA MET A 112 -5.45 43.57 -44.15
C MET A 112 -5.23 43.08 -45.59
N SER A 113 -4.44 41.98 -45.75
CA SER A 113 -4.25 41.34 -47.07
C SER A 113 -5.54 40.75 -47.63
N ILE A 114 -6.38 40.18 -46.78
CA ILE A 114 -7.73 39.68 -47.18
C ILE A 114 -8.59 40.83 -47.63
N GLU A 115 -8.66 41.93 -46.88
CA GLU A 115 -9.50 43.07 -47.21
C GLU A 115 -9.08 43.75 -48.54
N TYR A 116 -7.76 43.88 -48.75
CA TYR A 116 -7.23 44.38 -50.06
C TYR A 116 -7.63 43.46 -51.22
N SER A 117 -7.41 42.15 -51.09
CA SER A 117 -7.72 41.15 -52.10
C SER A 117 -9.23 41.08 -52.39
N LYS A 118 -10.07 41.21 -51.35
CA LYS A 118 -11.52 41.25 -51.43
C LYS A 118 -12.00 42.47 -52.22
N THR A 119 -11.53 43.66 -51.89
CA THR A 119 -11.88 44.92 -52.60
C THR A 119 -11.53 44.79 -54.05
N LYS A 120 -10.35 44.28 -54.42
CA LYS A 120 -9.95 44.03 -55.78
C LYS A 120 -10.87 43.07 -56.53
N PHE A 121 -11.19 41.91 -55.90
CA PHE A 121 -12.11 40.91 -56.44
C PHE A 121 -13.51 41.49 -56.68
N GLU A 122 -14.06 42.26 -55.74
CA GLU A 122 -15.38 42.90 -55.87
C GLU A 122 -15.39 43.88 -57.02
N ASN A 123 -14.31 44.72 -57.16
CA ASN A 123 -14.19 45.64 -58.29
C ASN A 123 -14.08 44.96 -59.66
N ASP A 124 -13.22 43.88 -59.76
CA ASP A 124 -13.05 43.16 -61.03
C ASP A 124 -14.34 42.36 -61.37
N SER A 125 -15.10 41.89 -60.39
CA SER A 125 -16.43 41.31 -60.57
C SER A 125 -17.42 42.31 -61.18
N LEU A 126 -17.50 43.52 -60.65
CA LEU A 126 -18.36 44.60 -61.18
C LEU A 126 -17.98 45.01 -62.61
N LEU A 127 -16.66 45.07 -62.88
CA LEU A 127 -16.18 45.38 -64.20
C LEU A 127 -16.49 44.29 -65.24
N LEU A 128 -16.33 43.04 -64.85
CA LEU A 128 -16.72 41.87 -65.68
C LEU A 128 -18.20 41.91 -66.01
N GLU A 129 -19.06 42.07 -65.00
CA GLU A 129 -20.51 42.16 -65.12
C GLU A 129 -20.93 43.28 -66.07
N ARG A 130 -20.28 44.48 -65.96
CA ARG A 130 -20.48 45.59 -66.88
C ARG A 130 -20.11 45.22 -68.26
N GLN A 131 -18.94 44.60 -68.50
CA GLN A 131 -18.46 44.23 -69.83
C GLN A 131 -19.36 43.18 -70.49
N LYS A 132 -19.86 42.18 -69.72
CA LYS A 132 -20.85 41.19 -70.18
C LYS A 132 -22.13 41.88 -70.71
N ARG A 133 -22.67 42.84 -69.99
CA ARG A 133 -23.87 43.61 -70.38
C ARG A 133 -23.61 44.43 -71.66
N LEU A 134 -22.46 45.13 -71.76
CA LEU A 134 -22.10 45.95 -73.02
C LEU A 134 -21.99 45.00 -74.20
N ARG A 135 -21.34 43.88 -74.05
CA ARG A 135 -21.20 42.87 -75.10
C ARG A 135 -22.53 42.28 -75.58
N GLY A 136 -23.48 42.10 -74.66
CA GLY A 136 -24.87 41.68 -75.01
C GLY A 136 -25.62 42.72 -75.82
N GLN A 137 -25.21 44.01 -75.75
CA GLN A 137 -25.73 45.12 -76.50
C GLN A 137 -24.94 45.38 -77.81
N GLY A 138 -23.98 44.50 -78.17
CA GLY A 138 -23.12 44.61 -79.35
C GLY A 138 -21.97 45.63 -79.18
N ILE A 139 -21.67 46.14 -78.00
CA ILE A 139 -20.63 47.09 -77.71
C ILE A 139 -19.37 46.41 -77.15
N GLY A 140 -18.15 46.77 -77.69
CA GLY A 140 -16.87 46.19 -77.22
C GLY A 140 -16.41 44.94 -77.94
N THR A 141 -15.16 44.56 -77.77
CA THR A 141 -14.53 43.39 -78.43
C THR A 141 -14.60 42.07 -77.59
N ALA A 142 -14.43 40.93 -78.22
CA ALA A 142 -14.32 39.65 -77.51
C ALA A 142 -13.07 39.63 -76.60
N VAL A 143 -11.97 40.26 -77.07
CA VAL A 143 -10.69 40.36 -76.31
C VAL A 143 -10.88 41.16 -75.02
N ASP A 144 -11.66 42.23 -75.04
CA ASP A 144 -11.95 43.01 -73.81
C ASP A 144 -12.69 42.21 -72.77
N LEU A 145 -13.66 41.36 -73.21
CA LEU A 145 -14.38 40.47 -72.32
C LEU A 145 -13.46 39.43 -71.73
N GLU A 146 -12.62 38.81 -72.54
CA GLU A 146 -11.63 37.82 -72.08
C GLU A 146 -10.63 38.39 -71.10
N GLN A 147 -10.11 39.62 -71.34
CA GLN A 147 -9.25 40.30 -70.35
C GLN A 147 -9.92 40.59 -69.05
N ARG A 148 -11.20 40.96 -69.03
CA ARG A 148 -11.98 41.16 -67.81
C ARG A 148 -12.27 39.87 -67.09
N GLN A 149 -12.54 38.76 -67.80
CA GLN A 149 -12.69 37.42 -67.24
C GLN A 149 -11.39 36.99 -66.56
N LEU A 150 -10.24 37.12 -67.21
CA LEU A 150 -8.92 36.75 -66.65
C LEU A 150 -8.60 37.61 -65.42
N ALA A 151 -8.88 38.92 -65.42
CA ALA A 151 -8.68 39.81 -64.25
C ALA A 151 -9.53 39.34 -63.03
N PHE A 152 -10.81 39.02 -63.31
CA PHE A 152 -11.71 38.47 -62.26
C PHE A 152 -11.21 37.14 -61.70
N ASP A 153 -10.81 36.19 -62.58
CA ASP A 153 -10.34 34.89 -62.11
C ASP A 153 -9.05 35.01 -61.29
N ASN A 154 -8.14 35.90 -61.70
CA ASN A 154 -6.92 36.19 -60.96
C ASN A 154 -7.20 36.84 -59.57
N SER A 155 -8.11 37.79 -59.50
CA SER A 155 -8.44 38.46 -58.24
C SER A 155 -9.24 37.55 -57.33
N LYS A 156 -10.10 36.69 -57.83
CA LYS A 156 -10.80 35.63 -57.10
C LYS A 156 -9.81 34.68 -56.45
N THR A 157 -8.88 34.12 -57.25
CA THR A 157 -7.85 33.19 -56.73
C THR A 157 -6.98 33.87 -55.67
N ALA A 158 -6.59 35.16 -55.88
CA ALA A 158 -5.80 35.91 -54.90
C ALA A 158 -6.54 36.09 -53.55
N TYR A 159 -7.86 36.39 -53.61
CA TYR A 159 -8.70 36.53 -52.41
C TYR A 159 -8.85 35.20 -51.66
N GLU A 160 -9.13 34.10 -52.37
CA GLU A 160 -9.22 32.76 -51.80
C GLU A 160 -7.89 32.34 -51.15
N ALA A 161 -6.75 32.57 -51.81
CA ALA A 161 -5.43 32.27 -51.26
C ALA A 161 -5.11 33.09 -50.00
N ALA A 162 -5.51 34.39 -49.96
CA ALA A 162 -5.32 35.21 -48.77
C ALA A 162 -6.13 34.68 -47.56
N LYS A 163 -7.38 34.23 -47.78
CA LYS A 163 -8.20 33.56 -46.73
C LYS A 163 -7.56 32.30 -46.20
N LEU A 164 -7.06 31.43 -47.09
CA LEU A 164 -6.39 30.19 -46.70
C LEU A 164 -5.15 30.46 -45.85
N ARG A 165 -4.30 31.45 -46.25
CA ARG A 165 -3.11 31.82 -45.47
C ARG A 165 -3.47 32.28 -44.06
N TYR A 166 -4.52 33.09 -43.93
CA TYR A 166 -5.00 33.51 -42.60
C TYR A 166 -5.47 32.33 -41.75
N GLN A 167 -6.25 31.42 -42.33
CA GLN A 167 -6.75 30.23 -41.62
C GLN A 167 -5.59 29.31 -41.19
N ASP A 168 -4.58 29.14 -42.05
CA ASP A 168 -3.40 28.36 -41.76
C ASP A 168 -2.60 28.95 -40.61
N LEU A 169 -2.31 30.27 -40.66
CA LEU A 169 -1.60 30.94 -39.57
C LEU A 169 -2.40 30.90 -38.26
N LYS A 170 -3.72 31.08 -38.32
CA LYS A 170 -4.57 30.97 -37.14
C LYS A 170 -4.51 29.57 -36.52
N ARG A 171 -4.56 28.51 -37.33
CA ARG A 171 -4.42 27.12 -36.83
C ARG A 171 -3.04 26.85 -36.24
N GLU A 172 -1.99 27.39 -36.89
CA GLU A 172 -0.61 27.29 -36.38
C GLU A 172 -0.48 27.94 -35.00
N ILE A 173 -0.98 29.18 -34.84
CA ILE A 173 -0.94 29.90 -33.56
C ILE A 173 -1.74 29.16 -32.50
N ASP A 174 -2.97 28.72 -32.77
CA ASP A 174 -3.81 27.98 -31.84
C ASP A 174 -3.15 26.66 -31.40
N TYR A 175 -2.47 25.96 -32.33
CA TYR A 175 -1.72 24.74 -32.03
C TYR A 175 -0.52 25.04 -31.13
N ASN A 176 0.30 26.02 -31.48
CA ASN A 176 1.51 26.38 -30.74
C ASN A 176 1.18 26.86 -29.33
N GLU A 177 0.12 27.66 -29.15
CA GLU A 177 -0.36 28.10 -27.85
C GLU A 177 -0.78 26.90 -26.96
N ARG A 178 -1.58 25.97 -27.52
CA ARG A 178 -2.02 24.79 -26.77
C ARG A 178 -0.84 23.88 -26.43
N SER A 179 0.09 23.67 -27.35
CA SER A 179 1.28 22.86 -27.14
C SER A 179 2.16 23.44 -26.05
N ALA A 180 2.47 24.74 -26.12
CA ALA A 180 3.27 25.43 -25.12
C ALA A 180 2.59 25.45 -23.74
N SER A 181 1.26 25.62 -23.68
CA SER A 181 0.48 25.56 -22.46
C SER A 181 0.55 24.17 -21.81
N LYS A 182 0.46 23.10 -22.62
CA LYS A 182 0.61 21.71 -22.14
C LYS A 182 2.02 21.44 -21.60
N ASN A 183 3.06 21.87 -22.31
CA ASN A 183 4.43 21.72 -21.88
C ASN A 183 4.69 22.45 -20.55
N LEU A 184 4.15 23.65 -20.37
CA LEU A 184 4.23 24.38 -19.10
C LEU A 184 3.50 23.62 -17.98
N SER A 185 2.33 23.06 -18.26
CA SER A 185 1.59 22.26 -17.26
C SER A 185 2.39 21.02 -16.82
N ILE A 186 3.05 20.35 -17.76
CA ILE A 186 3.93 19.18 -17.46
C ILE A 186 5.12 19.63 -16.60
N SER A 187 5.80 20.73 -16.98
CA SER A 187 6.96 21.22 -16.23
C SER A 187 6.58 21.65 -14.80
N ARG A 188 5.39 22.27 -14.62
CA ARG A 188 4.87 22.63 -13.29
C ARG A 188 4.51 21.42 -12.45
N ALA A 189 3.95 20.37 -13.05
CA ALA A 189 3.67 19.13 -12.35
C ALA A 189 4.97 18.48 -11.85
N LEU A 190 5.99 18.37 -12.71
CA LEU A 190 7.30 17.83 -12.33
C LEU A 190 7.98 18.66 -11.22
N GLU A 191 7.82 19.98 -11.21
CA GLU A 191 8.32 20.82 -10.12
C GLU A 191 7.49 20.64 -8.84
N SER A 192 6.18 20.49 -8.95
CA SER A 192 5.30 20.18 -7.79
C SER A 192 5.65 18.87 -7.12
N ASP A 193 6.09 17.87 -7.89
CA ASP A 193 6.49 16.56 -7.40
C ASP A 193 7.82 16.57 -6.63
N LEU A 194 8.54 17.70 -6.63
CA LEU A 194 9.69 17.93 -5.78
C LEU A 194 9.32 18.20 -4.31
N VAL A 195 8.06 18.41 -4.00
CA VAL A 195 7.57 18.52 -2.62
C VAL A 195 6.83 17.25 -2.27
N LEU A 196 7.45 16.44 -1.41
CA LEU A 196 6.79 15.27 -0.84
C LEU A 196 5.66 15.73 0.08
N LYS A 197 4.46 15.20 -0.16
CA LYS A 197 3.26 15.50 0.63
C LYS A 197 2.69 14.22 1.23
N SER A 198 2.04 14.34 2.40
CA SER A 198 1.33 13.21 3.00
C SER A 198 0.14 12.78 2.15
N GLU A 199 -0.03 11.46 1.98
CA GLU A 199 -1.21 10.85 1.34
C GLU A 199 -2.26 10.38 2.35
N VAL A 200 -1.97 10.52 3.66
CA VAL A 200 -2.85 10.11 4.76
C VAL A 200 -3.01 11.21 5.80
N ASP A 201 -4.14 11.19 6.49
CA ASP A 201 -4.30 11.89 7.76
C ASP A 201 -3.72 10.98 8.86
N GLY A 202 -2.68 11.46 9.57
CA GLY A 202 -2.01 10.63 10.55
C GLY A 202 -0.70 11.22 11.06
N LYS A 203 0.30 10.38 11.27
CA LYS A 203 1.57 10.73 11.90
C LYS A 203 2.78 10.38 11.03
N VAL A 204 3.83 11.19 11.14
CA VAL A 204 5.16 10.89 10.62
C VAL A 204 5.89 10.00 11.63
N TYR A 205 6.11 8.73 11.27
CA TYR A 205 6.77 7.77 12.16
C TYR A 205 8.28 7.76 12.02
N ALA A 206 8.80 8.06 10.83
CA ALA A 206 10.23 8.18 10.60
C ALA A 206 10.52 9.13 9.43
N LEU A 207 11.62 9.88 9.55
CA LEU A 207 12.24 10.64 8.47
C LEU A 207 13.57 9.96 8.14
N LEU A 208 13.65 9.39 6.94
CA LEU A 208 14.77 8.54 6.53
C LEU A 208 15.89 9.33 5.85
N LYS A 209 15.72 10.64 5.71
CA LYS A 209 16.65 11.54 5.04
C LYS A 209 16.75 12.89 5.74
N GLU A 210 17.96 13.44 5.71
CA GLU A 210 18.26 14.74 6.28
C GLU A 210 18.47 15.81 5.20
N LYS A 211 18.39 17.09 5.62
CA LYS A 211 18.68 18.23 4.76
C LYS A 211 20.10 18.13 4.19
N GLY A 212 20.23 18.31 2.89
CA GLY A 212 21.51 18.24 2.15
C GLY A 212 21.81 16.86 1.57
N GLU A 213 21.07 15.81 1.90
CA GLU A 213 21.24 14.50 1.30
C GLU A 213 20.69 14.40 -0.12
N MET A 214 21.39 13.62 -0.95
CA MET A 214 20.94 13.30 -2.29
C MET A 214 19.90 12.18 -2.24
N VAL A 215 18.84 12.32 -3.03
CA VAL A 215 17.74 11.37 -3.15
C VAL A 215 17.41 11.06 -4.60
N ASN A 216 16.80 9.91 -4.81
CA ASN A 216 16.31 9.45 -6.12
C ASN A 216 14.95 8.78 -5.95
N ALA A 217 14.30 8.41 -7.06
CA ALA A 217 12.98 7.79 -7.06
C ALA A 217 12.88 6.43 -6.33
N GLN A 218 13.99 5.79 -5.99
CA GLN A 218 14.05 4.52 -5.27
C GLN A 218 14.39 4.71 -3.78
N THR A 219 14.65 5.95 -3.36
CA THR A 219 15.03 6.27 -1.98
C THR A 219 13.78 6.53 -1.15
N PRO A 220 13.49 5.72 -0.11
CA PRO A 220 12.42 6.04 0.81
C PRO A 220 12.81 7.27 1.64
N LEU A 221 11.87 8.18 1.81
CA LEU A 221 12.10 9.48 2.46
C LEU A 221 11.48 9.56 3.85
N ALA A 222 10.30 8.98 4.02
CA ALA A 222 9.56 9.00 5.27
C ALA A 222 8.67 7.78 5.41
N VAL A 223 8.29 7.46 6.65
CA VAL A 223 7.26 6.46 6.98
C VAL A 223 6.09 7.20 7.62
N LEU A 224 4.92 7.07 7.01
CA LEU A 224 3.68 7.69 7.47
C LEU A 224 2.58 6.64 7.66
N GLY A 225 1.59 6.94 8.50
CA GLY A 225 0.44 6.06 8.74
C GLY A 225 -0.57 6.71 9.68
N SER A 226 -1.68 6.03 9.95
CA SER A 226 -2.69 6.52 10.89
C SER A 226 -2.08 6.76 12.28
N ASP A 227 -2.51 7.81 12.97
CA ASP A 227 -2.15 8.10 14.35
C ASP A 227 -3.12 7.47 15.37
N LYS A 228 -4.24 6.91 14.89
CA LYS A 228 -5.36 6.43 15.73
C LYS A 228 -5.69 4.97 15.53
N GLU A 229 -5.43 4.43 14.36
CA GLU A 229 -5.84 3.07 14.02
C GLU A 229 -4.61 2.19 13.83
N PHE A 230 -4.59 1.08 14.55
CA PHE A 230 -3.52 0.08 14.48
C PHE A 230 -4.07 -1.28 14.10
N ILE A 231 -3.27 -2.07 13.42
CA ILE A 231 -3.58 -3.44 13.05
C ILE A 231 -2.51 -4.38 13.61
N LEU A 232 -2.94 -5.58 13.94
CA LEU A 232 -2.07 -6.70 14.23
C LEU A 232 -1.67 -7.35 12.91
N GLU A 233 -0.38 -7.43 12.61
CA GLU A 233 0.14 -8.18 11.48
C GLU A 233 0.88 -9.40 12.01
N MET A 234 0.26 -10.58 11.88
CA MET A 234 0.70 -11.84 12.49
C MET A 234 1.16 -12.82 11.41
N GLN A 235 2.15 -13.62 11.73
CA GLN A 235 2.64 -14.71 10.89
C GLN A 235 2.15 -16.05 11.42
N VAL A 236 1.42 -16.77 10.59
CA VAL A 236 0.86 -18.08 10.90
C VAL A 236 1.52 -19.12 10.00
N ASP A 237 1.95 -20.24 10.58
CA ASP A 237 2.59 -21.34 9.88
C ASP A 237 1.66 -22.01 8.84
N GLU A 238 2.27 -22.56 7.77
CA GLU A 238 1.57 -23.25 6.69
C GLU A 238 0.65 -24.39 7.20
N TYR A 239 1.06 -25.12 8.26
CA TYR A 239 0.27 -26.20 8.83
C TYR A 239 -1.04 -25.76 9.47
N ASP A 240 -1.05 -24.56 10.01
CA ASP A 240 -2.18 -24.06 10.81
C ASP A 240 -3.10 -23.11 10.07
N ILE A 241 -2.65 -22.55 8.94
CA ILE A 241 -3.44 -21.53 8.21
C ILE A 241 -4.82 -22.02 7.77
N VAL A 242 -4.95 -23.33 7.46
CA VAL A 242 -6.23 -23.93 7.03
C VAL A 242 -7.31 -23.88 8.12
N LYS A 243 -6.90 -23.74 9.40
CA LYS A 243 -7.79 -23.60 10.55
C LYS A 243 -8.23 -22.15 10.79
N ILE A 244 -7.51 -21.17 10.22
CA ILE A 244 -7.74 -19.74 10.47
C ILE A 244 -8.87 -19.22 9.59
N LYS A 245 -9.81 -18.50 10.23
CA LYS A 245 -10.95 -17.90 9.55
C LYS A 245 -11.17 -16.48 10.08
N ARG A 246 -11.68 -15.63 9.22
CA ARG A 246 -12.12 -14.29 9.61
C ARG A 246 -13.17 -14.37 10.73
N GLY A 247 -13.06 -13.47 11.71
CA GLY A 247 -13.98 -13.39 12.85
C GLY A 247 -13.56 -14.21 14.06
N GLN A 248 -12.49 -15.01 13.97
CA GLN A 248 -11.96 -15.73 15.13
C GLN A 248 -11.36 -14.76 16.15
N LYS A 249 -11.53 -15.07 17.43
CA LYS A 249 -10.95 -14.35 18.55
C LYS A 249 -9.46 -14.58 18.61
N ILE A 250 -8.72 -13.52 18.95
CA ILE A 250 -7.28 -13.53 19.16
C ILE A 250 -7.02 -13.07 20.58
N LEU A 251 -6.16 -13.78 21.28
CA LEU A 251 -5.62 -13.36 22.57
C LEU A 251 -4.18 -12.87 22.32
N VAL A 252 -3.94 -11.59 22.56
CA VAL A 252 -2.69 -10.91 22.24
C VAL A 252 -1.94 -10.56 23.51
N SER A 253 -0.68 -10.93 23.58
CA SER A 253 0.27 -10.50 24.59
C SER A 253 1.41 -9.70 23.96
N MET A 254 1.91 -8.69 24.65
CA MET A 254 2.99 -7.82 24.19
C MET A 254 4.01 -7.60 25.31
N ASP A 255 5.29 -7.57 24.98
CA ASP A 255 6.37 -7.33 25.94
C ASP A 255 6.27 -5.96 26.61
N SER A 256 5.69 -4.95 25.92
CA SER A 256 5.44 -3.63 26.44
C SER A 256 4.31 -3.57 27.46
N TYR A 257 3.45 -4.59 27.51
CA TYR A 257 2.29 -4.70 28.43
C TYR A 257 2.32 -6.04 29.19
N ARG A 258 3.41 -6.26 29.95
CA ARG A 258 3.65 -7.54 30.64
C ARG A 258 2.54 -7.90 31.61
N GLY A 259 2.01 -9.10 31.42
CA GLY A 259 0.94 -9.65 32.28
C GLY A 259 -0.47 -9.23 31.88
N GLU A 260 -0.62 -8.44 30.82
CA GLU A 260 -1.90 -8.08 30.26
C GLU A 260 -2.15 -8.87 28.97
N VAL A 261 -3.40 -9.31 28.77
CA VAL A 261 -3.86 -9.97 27.55
C VAL A 261 -4.95 -9.14 26.93
N PHE A 262 -4.78 -8.76 25.67
CA PHE A 262 -5.74 -7.99 24.92
C PHE A 262 -6.53 -8.90 23.97
N GLU A 263 -7.79 -8.57 23.77
CA GLU A 263 -8.64 -9.28 22.83
C GLU A 263 -8.68 -8.57 21.47
N ALA A 264 -8.58 -9.39 20.42
CA ALA A 264 -8.66 -8.92 19.04
C ALA A 264 -9.45 -9.92 18.20
N ILE A 265 -9.76 -9.56 16.97
CA ILE A 265 -10.50 -10.38 16.00
C ILE A 265 -9.71 -10.46 14.70
N VAL A 266 -9.65 -11.65 14.10
CA VAL A 266 -9.11 -11.85 12.74
C VAL A 266 -9.98 -11.11 11.74
N THR A 267 -9.40 -10.14 11.04
CA THR A 267 -10.11 -9.34 10.04
C THR A 267 -9.79 -9.76 8.62
N LYS A 268 -8.55 -10.25 8.38
CA LYS A 268 -8.10 -10.66 7.06
C LYS A 268 -7.06 -11.77 7.14
N VAL A 269 -7.15 -12.70 6.21
CA VAL A 269 -6.13 -13.72 5.94
C VAL A 269 -5.58 -13.46 4.54
N ASN A 270 -4.30 -13.14 4.45
CA ASN A 270 -3.67 -12.92 3.15
C ASN A 270 -3.53 -14.26 2.42
N PRO A 271 -3.95 -14.35 1.14
CA PRO A 271 -4.00 -15.63 0.43
C PRO A 271 -2.64 -16.10 -0.09
N LEU A 272 -1.62 -15.24 -0.04
CA LEU A 272 -0.28 -15.53 -0.53
C LEU A 272 0.66 -15.82 0.64
N MET A 273 1.32 -16.99 0.58
CA MET A 273 2.36 -17.40 1.52
C MET A 273 3.68 -16.70 1.20
N ASP A 274 4.38 -16.26 2.21
CA ASP A 274 5.80 -15.88 2.09
C ASP A 274 6.66 -17.15 1.97
N GLU A 275 7.28 -17.34 0.80
CA GLU A 275 8.06 -18.54 0.50
C GLU A 275 9.30 -18.70 1.38
N ARG A 276 9.85 -17.60 1.89
CA ARG A 276 11.06 -17.59 2.70
C ARG A 276 10.77 -18.00 4.14
N SER A 277 9.71 -17.47 4.74
CA SER A 277 9.31 -17.76 6.12
C SER A 277 8.38 -18.97 6.24
N LYS A 278 7.80 -19.46 5.12
CA LYS A 278 6.78 -20.49 5.07
C LYS A 278 5.55 -20.16 5.94
N SER A 279 5.19 -18.88 5.97
CA SER A 279 4.09 -18.40 6.78
C SER A 279 3.11 -17.56 5.96
N PHE A 280 1.90 -17.43 6.48
CA PHE A 280 0.86 -16.56 5.94
C PHE A 280 0.68 -15.36 6.85
N THR A 281 0.52 -14.19 6.26
CA THR A 281 0.18 -12.98 7.01
C THR A 281 -1.31 -12.97 7.33
N VAL A 282 -1.64 -12.86 8.61
CA VAL A 282 -3.01 -12.70 9.13
C VAL A 282 -3.11 -11.34 9.81
N GLU A 283 -4.12 -10.57 9.43
CA GLU A 283 -4.39 -9.27 10.03
C GLU A 283 -5.53 -9.38 11.04
N GLY A 284 -5.40 -8.64 12.14
CA GLY A 284 -6.42 -8.55 13.19
C GLY A 284 -6.59 -7.12 13.69
N ASP A 285 -7.76 -6.84 14.23
CA ASP A 285 -8.08 -5.57 14.87
C ASP A 285 -8.37 -5.81 16.35
N PHE A 286 -7.86 -4.94 17.23
CA PHE A 286 -8.21 -4.97 18.65
C PHE A 286 -9.71 -4.74 18.87
N ILE A 287 -10.30 -5.45 19.83
CA ILE A 287 -11.65 -5.16 20.32
C ILE A 287 -11.62 -3.92 21.23
N ALA A 288 -10.61 -3.87 22.12
CA ALA A 288 -10.29 -2.73 22.94
C ALA A 288 -8.79 -2.46 22.81
N GLU A 289 -8.44 -1.32 22.24
CA GLU A 289 -7.04 -0.96 22.04
C GLU A 289 -6.31 -0.68 23.37
N PRO A 290 -5.04 -1.09 23.48
CA PRO A 290 -4.16 -0.61 24.56
C PRO A 290 -4.06 0.92 24.58
N PRO A 291 -3.77 1.53 25.75
CA PRO A 291 -3.72 3.00 25.89
C PRO A 291 -2.73 3.69 24.97
N VAL A 292 -1.61 3.05 24.65
CA VAL A 292 -0.56 3.60 23.78
C VAL A 292 -0.01 2.50 22.88
N LEU A 293 -0.04 2.72 21.58
CA LEU A 293 0.55 1.81 20.60
C LEU A 293 1.57 2.54 19.74
N TYR A 294 2.61 1.83 19.37
CA TYR A 294 3.61 2.26 18.40
C TYR A 294 3.76 1.20 17.32
N PRO A 295 3.96 1.60 16.06
CA PRO A 295 4.32 0.64 15.01
C PRO A 295 5.59 -0.14 15.37
N ASN A 296 5.65 -1.38 14.89
CA ASN A 296 6.74 -2.33 15.12
C ASN A 296 6.88 -2.85 16.57
N LEU A 297 5.94 -2.56 17.48
CA LEU A 297 5.87 -3.32 18.72
C LEU A 297 5.62 -4.79 18.40
N THR A 298 6.42 -5.68 19.00
CA THR A 298 6.27 -7.12 18.83
C THR A 298 5.11 -7.64 19.68
N LEU A 299 4.43 -8.65 19.16
CA LEU A 299 3.33 -9.33 19.83
C LEU A 299 3.42 -10.84 19.64
N GLU A 300 2.85 -11.53 20.61
CA GLU A 300 2.50 -12.95 20.54
C GLU A 300 0.98 -13.06 20.55
N ALA A 301 0.44 -13.91 19.70
CA ALA A 301 -0.98 -14.08 19.54
C ALA A 301 -1.37 -15.56 19.61
N ASN A 302 -2.50 -15.83 20.26
CA ASN A 302 -3.16 -17.12 20.23
C ASN A 302 -4.51 -16.94 19.54
N ILE A 303 -4.62 -17.42 18.30
CA ILE A 303 -5.86 -17.38 17.52
C ILE A 303 -6.72 -18.57 17.93
N VAL A 304 -7.86 -18.30 18.53
CA VAL A 304 -8.78 -19.31 19.07
C VAL A 304 -9.48 -20.02 17.91
N ILE A 305 -9.29 -21.34 17.84
CA ILE A 305 -9.92 -22.19 16.84
C ILE A 305 -11.23 -22.75 17.35
N GLN A 306 -11.18 -23.30 18.57
CA GLN A 306 -12.34 -23.90 19.22
C GLN A 306 -12.19 -23.84 20.74
N GLU A 307 -13.30 -23.58 21.42
CA GLU A 307 -13.42 -23.63 22.87
C GLU A 307 -14.42 -24.72 23.24
N LYS A 308 -14.16 -25.44 24.31
CA LYS A 308 -15.08 -26.42 24.88
C LYS A 308 -15.10 -26.32 26.40
N GLU A 309 -16.28 -26.11 26.91
CA GLU A 309 -16.50 -26.06 28.35
C GLU A 309 -16.68 -27.47 28.91
N ASN A 310 -16.24 -27.66 30.19
CA ASN A 310 -16.45 -28.87 30.94
C ASN A 310 -15.94 -30.14 30.22
N ALA A 311 -14.82 -30.06 29.51
CA ALA A 311 -14.17 -31.21 28.87
C ALA A 311 -13.37 -32.02 29.87
N LEU A 312 -13.36 -33.36 29.73
CA LEU A 312 -12.53 -34.25 30.56
C LEU A 312 -11.08 -34.15 30.07
N LEU A 313 -10.19 -33.60 30.87
CA LEU A 313 -8.82 -33.31 30.51
C LEU A 313 -7.80 -34.18 31.22
N LEU A 314 -6.76 -34.53 30.48
CA LEU A 314 -5.57 -35.19 31.00
C LEU A 314 -4.32 -34.47 30.52
N PRO A 315 -3.28 -34.24 31.36
CA PRO A 315 -2.02 -33.68 30.88
C PRO A 315 -1.39 -34.56 29.80
N ARG A 316 -0.89 -33.97 28.73
CA ARG A 316 -0.32 -34.68 27.57
C ARG A 316 0.86 -35.59 27.97
N SER A 317 1.56 -35.24 29.04
CA SER A 317 2.66 -36.06 29.58
C SER A 317 2.22 -37.44 30.11
N PHE A 318 0.91 -37.65 30.30
CA PHE A 318 0.33 -38.94 30.71
C PHE A 318 -0.21 -39.76 29.54
N ILE A 319 -0.14 -39.24 28.32
CA ILE A 319 -0.63 -39.89 27.10
C ILE A 319 0.53 -40.48 26.32
N LEU A 320 0.48 -41.78 26.09
CA LEU A 320 1.49 -42.54 25.34
C LEU A 320 1.07 -42.62 23.85
N ASN A 321 2.00 -42.33 22.94
CA ASN A 321 1.80 -42.43 21.47
C ASN A 321 0.52 -41.80 20.96
N GLU A 322 0.08 -40.71 21.61
CA GLU A 322 -1.15 -39.98 21.28
C GLU A 322 -2.45 -40.78 21.25
N LYS A 323 -2.48 -41.95 21.86
CA LYS A 323 -3.66 -42.87 21.86
C LYS A 323 -3.86 -43.67 23.10
N HIS A 324 -2.87 -43.83 23.96
CA HIS A 324 -2.95 -44.76 25.09
C HIS A 324 -2.63 -44.06 26.41
N VAL A 325 -3.24 -44.51 27.45
CA VAL A 325 -2.92 -44.14 28.85
C VAL A 325 -2.66 -45.42 29.67
N ILE A 326 -1.88 -45.31 30.75
CA ILE A 326 -1.58 -46.39 31.66
C ILE A 326 -2.36 -46.16 32.96
N THR A 327 -3.19 -47.10 33.35
CA THR A 327 -3.93 -47.04 34.62
C THR A 327 -3.04 -47.38 35.82
N SER A 328 -3.50 -47.09 37.05
CA SER A 328 -2.82 -47.46 38.28
C SER A 328 -2.69 -48.99 38.48
N GLU A 329 -3.47 -49.77 37.73
CA GLU A 329 -3.38 -51.26 37.73
C GLU A 329 -2.33 -51.76 36.73
N GLY A 330 -1.73 -50.87 35.93
CA GLY A 330 -0.72 -51.20 34.92
C GLY A 330 -1.30 -51.53 33.54
N ASP A 331 -2.60 -51.45 33.38
CA ASP A 331 -3.27 -51.72 32.11
C ASP A 331 -3.11 -50.53 31.14
N THR A 332 -2.87 -50.85 29.88
CA THR A 332 -2.83 -49.83 28.82
C THR A 332 -4.20 -49.72 28.13
N ILE A 333 -4.85 -48.59 28.25
CA ILE A 333 -6.17 -48.36 27.68
C ILE A 333 -6.02 -47.41 26.46
N GLU A 334 -6.67 -47.74 25.35
CA GLU A 334 -6.78 -46.87 24.21
C GLU A 334 -7.84 -45.79 24.49
N VAL A 335 -7.46 -44.51 24.27
CA VAL A 335 -8.33 -43.37 24.47
C VAL A 335 -8.53 -42.61 23.17
N GLN A 336 -9.73 -42.08 22.99
CA GLN A 336 -10.02 -41.18 21.90
C GLN A 336 -9.82 -39.75 22.39
N LEU A 337 -8.87 -39.03 21.74
CA LEU A 337 -8.57 -37.64 22.06
C LEU A 337 -9.46 -36.69 21.27
N GLY A 338 -9.84 -35.61 21.91
CA GLY A 338 -10.52 -34.46 21.32
C GLY A 338 -9.59 -33.25 21.14
N LEU A 339 -10.03 -32.10 21.65
CA LEU A 339 -9.26 -30.88 21.64
C LEU A 339 -7.96 -31.00 22.40
N LYS A 340 -6.92 -30.32 21.92
CA LYS A 340 -5.59 -30.34 22.57
C LYS A 340 -5.10 -28.92 22.73
N ASP A 341 -4.59 -28.59 23.91
CA ASP A 341 -3.77 -27.39 24.12
C ASP A 341 -2.29 -27.77 24.30
N TYR A 342 -1.46 -26.84 24.70
CA TYR A 342 -0.03 -27.07 24.93
C TYR A 342 0.24 -28.08 26.04
N GLN A 343 -0.57 -28.11 27.10
CA GLN A 343 -0.35 -28.89 28.32
C GLN A 343 -1.29 -30.10 28.45
N LYS A 344 -2.55 -29.97 28.02
CA LYS A 344 -3.63 -30.94 28.25
C LYS A 344 -4.25 -31.40 26.93
N ALA A 345 -4.91 -32.55 26.98
CA ALA A 345 -5.74 -33.06 25.90
C ALA A 345 -7.08 -33.50 26.45
N GLU A 346 -8.13 -33.28 25.68
CA GLU A 346 -9.46 -33.77 25.97
C GLU A 346 -9.54 -35.27 25.71
N ILE A 347 -10.19 -35.99 26.62
CA ILE A 347 -10.55 -37.39 26.49
C ILE A 347 -12.04 -37.48 26.14
N ILE A 348 -12.36 -37.95 24.94
CA ILE A 348 -13.73 -38.15 24.47
C ILE A 348 -14.29 -39.49 24.97
N SER A 349 -13.45 -40.52 24.95
CA SER A 349 -13.83 -41.89 25.39
C SER A 349 -12.60 -42.74 25.78
N GLY A 350 -12.83 -43.80 26.51
CA GLY A 350 -11.82 -44.77 26.97
C GLY A 350 -11.62 -44.75 28.47
N ILE A 351 -11.68 -43.60 29.14
CA ILE A 351 -11.56 -43.46 30.60
C ILE A 351 -12.57 -42.46 31.13
N ASP A 352 -12.76 -42.43 32.43
CA ASP A 352 -13.64 -41.48 33.15
C ASP A 352 -12.87 -40.73 34.26
N GLU A 353 -13.58 -39.86 34.99
CA GLU A 353 -13.01 -39.04 36.08
C GLU A 353 -12.50 -39.85 37.26
N LYS A 354 -12.89 -41.11 37.36
CA LYS A 354 -12.52 -42.01 38.48
C LYS A 354 -11.34 -42.89 38.14
N THR A 355 -10.92 -42.92 36.90
CA THR A 355 -9.81 -43.75 36.44
C THR A 355 -8.48 -43.07 36.82
N GLU A 356 -7.73 -43.70 37.70
CA GLU A 356 -6.41 -43.23 38.11
C GLU A 356 -5.37 -43.57 37.04
N ILE A 357 -4.65 -42.55 36.53
CA ILE A 357 -3.68 -42.69 35.45
C ILE A 357 -2.27 -42.44 35.95
N ILE A 358 -1.33 -43.26 35.50
CA ILE A 358 0.10 -43.19 35.83
C ILE A 358 0.84 -42.53 34.67
N LYS A 359 1.81 -41.71 35.01
CA LYS A 359 2.72 -41.11 34.01
C LYS A 359 3.61 -42.22 33.43
N PRO A 360 3.64 -42.37 32.08
CA PRO A 360 4.55 -43.31 31.42
C PRO A 360 5.99 -43.05 31.82
N GLY A 361 6.73 -44.08 32.26
CA GLY A 361 8.16 -43.97 32.46
C GLY A 361 8.87 -43.67 31.13
N LYS A 362 9.95 -42.88 31.21
CA LYS A 362 10.77 -42.54 30.02
C LYS A 362 11.46 -43.78 29.50
#